data_25eaf25edc96c58cecd8b1708ac7e192
#
_entry.id   25eaf25edc96c58cecd8b1708ac7e192
#
_cell.length_a   1.000
_cell.length_b   1.000
_cell.length_c   1.000
_cell.angle_alpha   90.00
_cell.angle_beta   90.00
_cell.angle_gamma   90.00
#
_symmetry.space_group_name_H-M   'P 1'
#
loop_
_entity.id
_entity.type
_entity.pdbx_description
1 polymer ?
#
loop_
_entity_poly.entity_id
_entity_poly.type
_entity_poly.pdbx_seq_one_letter_code
_entity_poly.pdbx_strand_id
1 'polypeptide(L)'
;NPLRQNYKHTQALESTLQVPPDTVHSVIVFVGGSTFKTDMPANVTYGGGCADYILSYTQPVFSDAQVQALVQRLQTGRMAPTQATHHQHVQHLKERSNPEAARKCPQCGSALVLRTAKSGARAGSQFWGCSTYPKCQVTQKL
;
A
#
# COMPACT_ATOMS: atom_id res chain seq x y z
N ASN A 1 -8.01 -0.67 7.25
CA ASN A 1 -8.36 0.76 7.21
C ASN A 1 -8.11 1.31 5.81
N PRO A 2 -9.19 1.72 5.09
CA PRO A 2 -9.10 2.21 3.71
C PRO A 2 -8.17 3.43 3.53
N LEU A 3 -8.15 4.35 4.50
CA LEU A 3 -7.27 5.52 4.47
C LEU A 3 -5.78 5.12 4.41
N ARG A 4 -5.37 4.13 5.21
CA ARG A 4 -3.98 3.64 5.18
C ARG A 4 -3.62 2.90 3.89
N GLN A 5 -4.59 2.17 3.33
CA GLN A 5 -4.37 1.48 2.05
C GLN A 5 -4.21 2.50 0.93
N ASN A 6 -5.11 3.48 0.90
CA ASN A 6 -5.10 4.51 -0.13
C ASN A 6 -3.83 5.38 -0.07
N TYR A 7 -3.38 5.76 1.14
CA TYR A 7 -2.11 6.44 1.32
C TYR A 7 -0.92 5.67 0.71
N LYS A 8 -0.86 4.35 0.92
CA LYS A 8 0.19 3.53 0.31
C LYS A 8 0.11 3.51 -1.22
N HIS A 9 -1.11 3.54 -1.78
CA HIS A 9 -1.31 3.57 -3.23
C HIS A 9 -0.86 4.91 -3.81
N THR A 10 -1.18 6.04 -3.18
CA THR A 10 -0.73 7.36 -3.63
C THR A 10 0.79 7.46 -3.59
N GLN A 11 1.44 7.05 -2.49
CA GLN A 11 2.90 7.03 -2.38
C GLN A 11 3.57 6.13 -3.43
N ALA A 12 2.98 4.98 -3.74
CA ALA A 12 3.48 4.09 -4.78
C ALA A 12 3.37 4.73 -6.17
N LEU A 13 2.27 5.43 -6.47
CA LEU A 13 2.07 6.16 -7.72
C LEU A 13 3.06 7.32 -7.84
N GLU A 14 3.19 8.16 -6.83
CA GLU A 14 4.14 9.28 -6.79
C GLU A 14 5.57 8.81 -7.04
N SER A 15 5.98 7.74 -6.37
CA SER A 15 7.30 7.12 -6.55
C SER A 15 7.48 6.56 -7.97
N THR A 16 6.48 5.85 -8.51
CA THR A 16 6.54 5.27 -9.86
C THR A 16 6.58 6.34 -10.93
N LEU A 17 5.79 7.38 -10.77
CA LEU A 17 5.70 8.51 -11.70
C LEU A 17 6.83 9.51 -11.51
N GLN A 18 7.55 9.45 -10.41
CA GLN A 18 8.59 10.41 -10.01
C GLN A 18 8.05 11.86 -9.99
N VAL A 19 6.87 12.00 -9.42
CA VAL A 19 6.24 13.31 -9.21
C VAL A 19 6.43 13.76 -7.74
N PRO A 20 6.33 15.07 -7.47
CA PRO A 20 6.44 15.57 -6.10
C PRO A 20 5.39 14.95 -5.17
N PRO A 21 5.68 14.84 -3.86
CA PRO A 21 4.70 14.44 -2.87
C PRO A 21 3.44 15.32 -2.91
N ASP A 22 2.31 14.73 -2.56
CA ASP A 22 1.01 15.40 -2.49
C ASP A 22 0.47 15.94 -3.84
N THR A 23 1.03 15.49 -4.97
CA THR A 23 0.48 15.79 -6.30
C THR A 23 -0.58 14.79 -6.75
N VAL A 24 -0.63 13.62 -6.11
CA VAL A 24 -1.63 12.58 -6.38
C VAL A 24 -2.75 12.68 -5.35
N HIS A 25 -3.85 13.26 -5.74
CA HIS A 25 -5.04 13.35 -4.88
C HIS A 25 -5.86 12.07 -4.95
N SER A 26 -6.30 11.59 -3.80
CA SER A 26 -7.07 10.36 -3.70
C SER A 26 -8.45 10.61 -3.14
N VAL A 27 -9.44 9.87 -3.63
CA VAL A 27 -10.78 9.86 -3.06
C VAL A 27 -11.18 8.44 -2.68
N ILE A 28 -11.81 8.30 -1.52
CA ILE A 28 -12.38 7.04 -1.02
C ILE A 28 -13.88 7.19 -1.07
N VAL A 29 -14.52 6.33 -1.85
CA VAL A 29 -15.95 6.40 -2.07
C VAL A 29 -16.63 5.19 -1.45
N PHE A 30 -17.56 5.46 -0.54
CA PHE A 30 -18.43 4.43 0.01
C PHE A 30 -19.72 4.35 -0.80
N VAL A 31 -20.06 3.14 -1.20
CA VAL A 31 -21.30 2.87 -1.93
C VAL A 31 -22.22 1.98 -1.10
N GLY A 32 -23.53 2.12 -1.27
CA GLY A 32 -24.54 1.36 -0.52
C GLY A 32 -25.08 2.11 0.68
N GLY A 33 -25.75 1.41 1.59
CA GLY A 33 -26.50 1.98 2.73
C GLY A 33 -25.66 2.23 4.00
N SER A 34 -24.35 2.33 3.91
CA SER A 34 -23.48 2.61 5.06
C SER A 34 -23.59 4.07 5.49
N THR A 35 -23.44 4.33 6.80
CA THR A 35 -23.37 5.67 7.38
C THR A 35 -22.09 5.85 8.17
N PHE A 36 -21.45 7.03 8.08
CA PHE A 36 -20.31 7.36 8.92
C PHE A 36 -20.80 7.68 10.33
N LYS A 37 -20.14 7.09 11.32
CA LYS A 37 -20.42 7.35 12.75
C LYS A 37 -19.55 8.46 13.34
N THR A 38 -18.56 8.91 12.58
CA THR A 38 -17.60 9.95 12.97
C THR A 38 -17.34 10.85 11.77
N ASP A 39 -16.84 12.04 12.01
CA ASP A 39 -16.40 12.93 10.96
C ASP A 39 -15.29 12.28 10.13
N MET A 40 -15.40 12.41 8.81
CA MET A 40 -14.45 11.87 7.87
C MET A 40 -13.68 13.00 7.18
N PRO A 41 -12.42 12.74 6.76
CA PRO A 41 -11.69 13.69 5.93
C PRO A 41 -12.44 13.98 4.62
N ALA A 42 -12.22 15.16 4.04
CA ALA A 42 -12.92 15.62 2.83
C ALA A 42 -12.80 14.65 1.64
N ASN A 43 -11.71 13.88 1.58
CA ASN A 43 -11.47 12.86 0.54
C ASN A 43 -12.20 11.53 0.78
N VAL A 44 -13.01 11.42 1.84
CA VAL A 44 -13.85 10.24 2.11
C VAL A 44 -15.29 10.63 1.93
N THR A 45 -15.93 10.13 0.89
CA THR A 45 -17.25 10.54 0.46
C THR A 45 -18.19 9.37 0.24
N TYR A 46 -19.47 9.66 0.13
CA TYR A 46 -20.43 8.78 -0.52
C TYR A 46 -20.42 9.00 -2.04
N GLY A 47 -21.08 8.13 -2.79
CA GLY A 47 -21.08 8.17 -4.25
C GLY A 47 -21.35 9.55 -4.86
N GLY A 48 -22.31 10.30 -4.29
CA GLY A 48 -22.66 11.66 -4.76
C GLY A 48 -21.59 12.71 -4.51
N GLY A 49 -20.79 12.59 -3.45
CA GLY A 49 -19.75 13.58 -3.11
C GLY A 49 -18.42 13.41 -3.84
N CYS A 50 -18.25 12.30 -4.58
CA CYS A 50 -17.01 12.01 -5.29
C CYS A 50 -16.71 13.04 -6.39
N ALA A 51 -17.71 13.37 -7.20
CA ALA A 51 -17.56 14.36 -8.28
C ALA A 51 -17.23 15.74 -7.72
N ASP A 52 -17.92 16.18 -6.68
CA ASP A 52 -17.69 17.48 -6.04
C ASP A 52 -16.28 17.58 -5.48
N TYR A 53 -15.78 16.52 -4.85
CA TYR A 53 -14.41 16.46 -4.36
C TYR A 53 -13.38 16.56 -5.50
N ILE A 54 -13.57 15.84 -6.58
CA ILE A 54 -12.67 15.90 -7.75
C ILE A 54 -12.69 17.29 -8.38
N LEU A 55 -13.87 17.86 -8.57
CA LEU A 55 -14.05 19.18 -9.19
C LEU A 55 -13.58 20.34 -8.29
N SER A 56 -13.35 20.11 -7.00
CA SER A 56 -12.76 21.11 -6.10
C SER A 56 -11.30 21.43 -6.42
N TYR A 57 -10.60 20.55 -7.15
CA TYR A 57 -9.24 20.77 -7.61
C TYR A 57 -9.25 21.50 -8.95
N THR A 58 -9.19 22.80 -8.90
CA THR A 58 -9.29 23.67 -10.10
C THR A 58 -7.95 24.15 -10.64
N GLN A 59 -6.88 24.01 -9.83
CA GLN A 59 -5.54 24.47 -10.24
C GLN A 59 -4.81 23.35 -10.99
N PRO A 60 -4.32 23.63 -12.20
CA PRO A 60 -3.52 22.66 -12.95
C PRO A 60 -2.19 22.41 -12.21
N VAL A 61 -1.89 21.14 -11.94
CA VAL A 61 -0.64 20.71 -11.30
C VAL A 61 0.43 20.41 -12.34
N PHE A 62 0.02 19.91 -13.50
CA PHE A 62 0.89 19.53 -14.61
C PHE A 62 0.43 20.18 -15.92
N SER A 63 1.36 20.50 -16.79
CA SER A 63 1.06 20.87 -18.19
C SER A 63 0.59 19.65 -18.99
N ASP A 64 -0.08 19.87 -20.10
CA ASP A 64 -0.55 18.79 -20.98
C ASP A 64 0.58 17.86 -21.42
N ALA A 65 1.74 18.42 -21.74
CA ALA A 65 2.92 17.62 -22.11
C ALA A 65 3.41 16.72 -20.96
N GLN A 66 3.41 17.24 -19.74
CA GLN A 66 3.75 16.45 -18.54
C GLN A 66 2.73 15.35 -18.32
N VAL A 67 1.43 15.65 -18.45
CA VAL A 67 0.36 14.65 -18.31
C VAL A 67 0.55 13.52 -19.34
N GLN A 68 0.83 13.85 -20.60
CA GLN A 68 1.08 12.84 -21.63
C GLN A 68 2.31 11.97 -21.30
N ALA A 69 3.39 12.56 -20.82
CA ALA A 69 4.57 11.81 -20.39
C ALA A 69 4.30 10.89 -19.22
N LEU A 70 3.50 11.32 -18.23
CA LEU A 70 3.09 10.51 -17.10
C LEU A 70 2.19 9.34 -17.51
N VAL A 71 1.23 9.59 -18.40
CA VAL A 71 0.37 8.54 -18.98
C VAL A 71 1.20 7.49 -19.72
N GLN A 72 2.16 7.93 -20.54
CA GLN A 72 3.05 7.02 -21.26
C GLN A 72 3.91 6.18 -20.30
N ARG A 73 4.41 6.79 -19.23
CA ARG A 73 5.16 6.07 -18.17
C ARG A 73 4.30 4.99 -17.49
N LEU A 74 3.04 5.29 -17.17
CA LEU A 74 2.11 4.32 -16.62
C LEU A 74 1.83 3.18 -17.61
N GLN A 75 1.62 3.48 -18.86
CA GLN A 75 1.34 2.48 -19.91
C GLN A 75 2.53 1.53 -20.13
N THR A 76 3.75 2.07 -20.18
CA THR A 76 4.98 1.27 -20.37
C THR A 76 5.37 0.48 -19.13
N GLY A 77 5.11 1.01 -17.93
CA GLY A 77 5.36 0.32 -16.66
C GLY A 77 4.30 -0.70 -16.27
N ARG A 78 3.18 -0.74 -16.96
CA ARG A 78 2.07 -1.64 -16.66
C ARG A 78 2.42 -3.08 -17.00
N MET A 79 2.23 -3.98 -16.03
CA MET A 79 2.31 -5.42 -16.30
C MET A 79 1.20 -5.83 -17.26
N ALA A 80 1.53 -6.70 -18.23
CA ALA A 80 0.54 -7.22 -19.17
C ALA A 80 -0.60 -7.93 -18.42
N PRO A 81 -1.88 -7.64 -18.71
CA PRO A 81 -3.02 -8.25 -18.05
C PRO A 81 -3.27 -9.68 -18.58
N THR A 82 -2.32 -10.59 -18.30
CA THR A 82 -2.40 -12.00 -18.74
C THR A 82 -2.75 -12.91 -17.56
N GLN A 83 -3.24 -14.10 -17.87
CA GLN A 83 -3.46 -15.14 -16.84
C GLN A 83 -2.16 -15.49 -16.11
N ALA A 84 -1.02 -15.49 -16.82
CA ALA A 84 0.30 -15.72 -16.21
C ALA A 84 0.63 -14.67 -15.15
N THR A 85 0.43 -13.39 -15.46
CA THR A 85 0.62 -12.28 -14.51
C THR A 85 -0.30 -12.41 -13.32
N HIS A 86 -1.57 -12.79 -13.55
CA HIS A 86 -2.53 -13.01 -12.47
C HIS A 86 -2.09 -14.18 -11.57
N HIS A 87 -1.69 -15.31 -12.15
CA HIS A 87 -1.19 -16.44 -11.39
C HIS A 87 0.05 -16.11 -10.58
N GLN A 88 1.01 -15.39 -11.15
CA GLN A 88 2.20 -14.91 -10.41
C GLN A 88 1.80 -14.03 -9.21
N HIS A 89 0.87 -13.11 -9.42
CA HIS A 89 0.38 -12.26 -8.33
C HIS A 89 -0.30 -13.07 -7.22
N VAL A 90 -1.17 -14.01 -7.58
CA VAL A 90 -1.85 -14.89 -6.61
C VAL A 90 -0.84 -15.78 -5.87
N GLN A 91 0.14 -16.33 -6.55
CA GLN A 91 1.22 -17.10 -5.91
C GLN A 91 2.02 -16.25 -4.94
N HIS A 92 2.44 -15.05 -5.34
CA HIS A 92 3.15 -14.12 -4.46
C HIS A 92 2.34 -13.77 -3.21
N LEU A 93 1.02 -13.57 -3.35
CA LEU A 93 0.14 -13.34 -2.20
C LEU A 93 0.07 -14.56 -1.27
N LYS A 94 -0.03 -15.77 -1.82
CA LYS A 94 -0.03 -17.03 -1.05
C LYS A 94 1.29 -17.22 -0.30
N GLU A 95 2.43 -16.97 -0.94
CA GLU A 95 3.75 -17.05 -0.32
C GLU A 95 3.91 -16.03 0.82
N ARG A 96 3.42 -14.81 0.64
CA ARG A 96 3.43 -13.77 1.69
C ARG A 96 2.52 -14.12 2.87
N SER A 97 1.43 -14.81 2.64
CA SER A 97 0.48 -15.24 3.68
C SER A 97 0.84 -16.60 4.29
N ASN A 98 1.77 -17.34 3.70
CA ASN A 98 2.20 -18.63 4.22
C ASN A 98 3.08 -18.44 5.47
N PRO A 99 2.64 -18.89 6.65
CA PRO A 99 3.43 -18.77 7.88
C PRO A 99 4.69 -19.66 7.87
N GLU A 100 4.71 -20.71 7.05
CA GLU A 100 5.84 -21.65 6.92
C GLU A 100 6.86 -21.27 5.83
N ALA A 101 6.55 -20.24 5.01
CA ALA A 101 7.46 -19.79 3.97
C ALA A 101 8.76 -19.25 4.59
N ALA A 102 9.89 -19.73 4.10
CA ALA A 102 11.22 -19.23 4.50
C ALA A 102 11.34 -17.72 4.20
N ARG A 103 11.20 -16.90 5.23
CA ARG A 103 11.27 -15.44 5.10
C ARG A 103 12.69 -14.96 5.29
N LYS A 104 13.12 -14.06 4.41
CA LYS A 104 14.44 -13.41 4.50
C LYS A 104 14.33 -12.05 5.19
N CYS A 105 15.29 -11.75 6.04
CA CYS A 105 15.41 -10.46 6.69
C CYS A 105 15.73 -9.38 5.65
N PRO A 106 14.95 -8.27 5.58
CA PRO A 106 15.17 -7.21 4.60
C PRO A 106 16.48 -6.44 4.83
N GLN A 107 17.05 -6.50 6.01
CA GLN A 107 18.28 -5.77 6.35
C GLN A 107 19.55 -6.59 6.10
N CYS A 108 19.57 -7.86 6.47
CA CYS A 108 20.78 -8.68 6.41
C CYS A 108 20.67 -9.95 5.55
N GLY A 109 19.50 -10.21 4.94
CA GLY A 109 19.27 -11.36 4.09
C GLY A 109 19.13 -12.71 4.82
N SER A 110 19.42 -12.79 6.13
CA SER A 110 19.31 -14.01 6.93
C SER A 110 17.86 -14.44 7.11
N ALA A 111 17.63 -15.69 7.48
CA ALA A 111 16.27 -16.19 7.73
C ALA A 111 15.57 -15.42 8.86
N LEU A 112 14.27 -15.19 8.71
CA LEU A 112 13.41 -14.78 9.80
C LEU A 112 12.84 -16.02 10.48
N VAL A 113 12.85 -16.04 11.80
CA VAL A 113 12.32 -17.13 12.63
C VAL A 113 11.14 -16.64 13.47
N LEU A 114 10.15 -17.50 13.64
CA LEU A 114 9.00 -17.20 14.45
C LEU A 114 9.40 -17.15 15.94
N ARG A 115 9.06 -16.07 16.62
CA ARG A 115 9.34 -15.86 18.04
C ARG A 115 8.08 -15.41 18.77
N THR A 116 8.01 -15.71 20.06
CA THR A 116 6.94 -15.25 20.95
C THR A 116 7.49 -14.17 21.88
N ALA A 117 6.79 -13.06 22.00
CA ALA A 117 7.14 -11.99 22.92
C ALA A 117 6.99 -12.48 24.37
N LYS A 118 8.08 -12.41 25.15
CA LYS A 118 8.09 -12.92 26.53
C LYS A 118 7.64 -11.88 27.55
N SER A 119 7.68 -10.59 27.22
CA SER A 119 7.39 -9.49 28.17
C SER A 119 6.82 -8.27 27.47
N GLY A 120 6.29 -7.33 28.24
CA GLY A 120 5.70 -6.07 27.77
C GLY A 120 4.24 -6.21 27.33
N ALA A 121 3.67 -5.13 26.77
CA ALA A 121 2.26 -5.04 26.37
C ALA A 121 1.84 -6.06 25.29
N ARG A 122 2.78 -6.77 24.70
CA ARG A 122 2.56 -7.77 23.64
C ARG A 122 3.01 -9.19 24.06
N ALA A 123 3.16 -9.44 25.35
CA ALA A 123 3.51 -10.77 25.85
C ALA A 123 2.54 -11.82 25.31
N GLY A 124 3.07 -12.95 24.83
CA GLY A 124 2.30 -14.02 24.20
C GLY A 124 2.03 -13.84 22.69
N SER A 125 2.24 -12.67 22.11
CA SER A 125 2.08 -12.49 20.67
C SER A 125 3.28 -13.04 19.90
N GLN A 126 3.01 -13.59 18.72
CA GLN A 126 4.03 -14.10 17.82
C GLN A 126 4.47 -13.01 16.82
N PHE A 127 5.74 -13.05 16.45
CA PHE A 127 6.35 -12.16 15.46
C PHE A 127 7.54 -12.85 14.79
N TRP A 128 7.87 -12.38 13.60
CA TRP A 128 9.09 -12.81 12.91
C TRP A 128 10.28 -11.97 13.36
N GLY A 129 11.31 -12.62 13.87
CA GLY A 129 12.57 -11.97 14.27
C GLY A 129 13.73 -12.48 13.46
N CYS A 130 14.72 -11.64 13.21
CA CYS A 130 15.92 -12.07 12.50
C CYS A 130 16.66 -13.15 13.27
N SER A 131 17.12 -14.20 12.56
CA SER A 131 17.87 -15.31 13.16
C SER A 131 19.23 -14.87 13.71
N THR A 132 19.79 -13.77 13.19
CA THR A 132 21.09 -13.23 13.61
C THR A 132 21.00 -12.26 14.80
N TYR A 133 19.84 -12.16 15.46
CA TYR A 133 19.73 -11.38 16.70
C TYR A 133 20.80 -11.85 17.71
N PRO A 134 21.50 -10.94 18.41
CA PRO A 134 21.28 -9.49 18.53
C PRO A 134 21.98 -8.61 17.48
N LYS A 135 22.75 -9.17 16.55
CA LYS A 135 23.48 -8.42 15.50
C LYS A 135 22.52 -7.68 14.56
N CYS A 136 21.39 -8.29 14.25
CA CYS A 136 20.31 -7.67 13.49
C CYS A 136 19.00 -7.75 14.30
N GLN A 137 18.37 -6.60 14.51
CA GLN A 137 17.18 -6.47 15.37
C GLN A 137 15.87 -6.31 14.59
N VAL A 138 15.87 -6.68 13.32
CA VAL A 138 14.66 -6.59 12.48
C VAL A 138 13.57 -7.52 13.00
N THR A 139 12.38 -6.97 13.16
CA THR A 139 11.15 -7.70 13.49
C THR A 139 10.05 -7.38 12.49
N GLN A 140 9.22 -8.35 12.16
CA GLN A 140 8.03 -8.19 11.32
C GLN A 140 6.82 -8.78 12.04
N LYS A 141 5.67 -8.17 11.87
CA LYS A 141 4.40 -8.72 12.40
C LYS A 141 3.98 -9.95 11.59
N LEU A 142 3.27 -10.84 12.27
CA LEU A 142 2.53 -11.92 11.59
C LEU A 142 1.49 -11.33 10.66
#